data_c7858a47cafe131c18a5d5be1ad7cd08
#
_entry.id   c7858a47cafe131c18a5d5be1ad7cd08
#
_cell.length_a   1.000
_cell.length_b   1.000
_cell.length_c   1.000
_cell.angle_alpha   90.00
_cell.angle_beta   90.00
_cell.angle_gamma   90.00
#
_symmetry.space_group_name_H-M   'P 1'
#
loop_
_entity.id
_entity.type
_entity.pdbx_description
1 polymer ?
#
loop_
_entity_poly.entity_id
_entity_poly.type
_entity_poly.pdbx_seq_one_letter_code
_entity_poly.pdbx_strand_id
1 'polypeptide(L)'
;MHFVPKGWGFEKWIVNCEEYCGKLLYFVKGKRCSWHYHKLKDEVFYIQSGKILVKYSDEDNIENAKELIISKGDRFHVYRGLRHQMIALEDTELFEFSTQHFDSDSYRITKGD
;
A
#
# COMPACT_ATOMS: atom_id res chain seq x y z
N MET A 1 -8.11 -14.48 -11.70
CA MET A 1 -7.79 -13.47 -10.65
C MET A 1 -6.81 -14.10 -9.67
N HIS A 2 -5.76 -13.39 -9.33
CA HIS A 2 -4.70 -13.92 -8.47
C HIS A 2 -4.92 -13.43 -7.03
N PHE A 3 -4.96 -14.37 -6.08
CA PHE A 3 -5.18 -14.09 -4.66
C PHE A 3 -3.88 -14.33 -3.89
N VAL A 4 -3.44 -13.31 -3.13
CA VAL A 4 -2.20 -13.38 -2.35
C VAL A 4 -2.51 -13.12 -0.88
N PRO A 5 -2.44 -14.14 0.00
CA PRO A 5 -2.59 -13.90 1.44
C PRO A 5 -1.37 -13.16 1.99
N LYS A 6 -1.62 -12.27 2.96
CA LYS A 6 -0.62 -11.47 3.65
C LYS A 6 -0.84 -11.56 5.15
N GLY A 7 0.20 -11.31 5.94
CA GLY A 7 0.07 -11.26 7.40
C GLY A 7 -0.90 -10.19 7.88
N TRP A 8 -1.12 -9.14 7.10
CA TRP A 8 -2.05 -8.06 7.40
C TRP A 8 -3.45 -8.22 6.79
N GLY A 9 -3.68 -9.26 5.97
CA GLY A 9 -4.94 -9.50 5.26
C GLY A 9 -4.71 -10.21 3.94
N PHE A 10 -5.10 -9.60 2.84
CA PHE A 10 -4.88 -10.21 1.52
C PHE A 10 -4.88 -9.16 0.40
N GLU A 11 -4.37 -9.59 -0.77
CA GLU A 11 -4.47 -8.87 -2.03
C GLU A 11 -5.23 -9.72 -3.04
N LYS A 12 -6.15 -9.11 -3.76
CA LYS A 12 -6.71 -9.67 -4.99
C LYS A 12 -6.14 -8.89 -6.16
N TRP A 13 -5.39 -9.56 -7.01
CA TRP A 13 -4.86 -8.94 -8.23
C TRP A 13 -5.93 -9.03 -9.31
N ILE A 14 -6.64 -7.95 -9.52
CA ILE A 14 -7.72 -7.88 -10.52
C ILE A 14 -7.11 -7.91 -11.92
N VAL A 15 -6.02 -7.16 -12.11
CA VAL A 15 -5.25 -7.12 -13.35
C VAL A 15 -3.83 -6.66 -13.04
N ASN A 16 -2.85 -7.24 -13.73
CA ASN A 16 -1.47 -6.78 -13.71
C ASN A 16 -0.87 -7.05 -15.09
N CYS A 17 -0.66 -6.02 -15.86
CA CYS A 17 -0.14 -6.10 -17.23
C CYS A 17 0.88 -4.99 -17.47
N GLU A 18 1.45 -4.94 -18.67
CA GLU A 18 2.48 -3.94 -19.00
C GLU A 18 1.99 -2.50 -18.82
N GLU A 19 0.69 -2.26 -19.10
CA GLU A 19 0.15 -0.91 -19.13
C GLU A 19 -0.35 -0.43 -17.78
N TYR A 20 -0.87 -1.34 -16.95
CA TYR A 20 -1.49 -0.97 -15.67
C TYR A 20 -1.64 -2.16 -14.75
N CYS A 21 -1.94 -1.84 -13.49
CA CYS A 21 -2.24 -2.82 -12.46
C CYS A 21 -3.42 -2.32 -11.61
N GLY A 22 -4.30 -3.24 -11.25
CA GLY A 22 -5.40 -2.97 -10.33
C GLY A 22 -5.51 -4.09 -9.32
N LYS A 23 -5.52 -3.73 -8.03
CA LYS A 23 -5.64 -4.68 -6.92
C LYS A 23 -6.66 -4.21 -5.91
N LEU A 24 -7.34 -5.17 -5.28
CA LEU A 24 -8.09 -4.94 -4.05
C LEU A 24 -7.22 -5.43 -2.89
N LEU A 25 -6.95 -4.57 -1.92
CA LEU A 25 -6.24 -4.90 -0.70
C LEU A 25 -7.21 -4.86 0.49
N TYR A 26 -7.17 -5.89 1.31
CA TYR A 26 -7.93 -5.95 2.55
C TYR A 26 -6.97 -6.00 3.73
N PHE A 27 -7.11 -5.04 4.66
CA PHE A 27 -6.32 -4.97 5.89
C PHE A 27 -7.18 -5.26 7.09
N VAL A 28 -6.72 -6.15 7.95
CA VAL A 28 -7.33 -6.41 9.26
C VAL A 28 -6.95 -5.29 10.22
N LYS A 29 -7.91 -4.79 10.98
CA LYS A 29 -7.70 -3.76 12.00
C LYS A 29 -6.49 -4.08 12.89
N GLY A 30 -5.62 -3.10 13.08
CA GLY A 30 -4.42 -3.19 13.91
C GLY A 30 -3.21 -3.75 13.18
N LYS A 31 -3.37 -4.24 11.96
CA LYS A 31 -2.28 -4.79 11.17
C LYS A 31 -1.66 -3.75 10.25
N ARG A 32 -0.43 -4.02 9.82
CA ARG A 32 0.34 -3.10 8.99
C ARG A 32 1.16 -3.83 7.92
N CYS A 33 1.33 -3.20 6.78
CA CYS A 33 2.27 -3.66 5.78
C CYS A 33 3.69 -3.20 6.15
N SER A 34 4.67 -3.61 5.35
CA SER A 34 6.06 -3.20 5.57
C SER A 34 6.26 -1.70 5.30
N TRP A 35 7.33 -1.15 5.87
CA TRP A 35 7.89 0.14 5.50
C TRP A 35 8.80 -0.10 4.29
N HIS A 36 8.39 0.37 3.12
CA HIS A 36 9.04 0.01 1.85
C HIS A 36 8.82 1.08 0.79
N TYR A 37 9.49 0.90 -0.34
CA TYR A 37 9.31 1.74 -1.52
C TYR A 37 9.43 0.93 -2.80
N HIS A 38 9.00 1.53 -3.90
CA HIS A 38 9.12 0.98 -5.25
C HIS A 38 9.89 1.96 -6.11
N LYS A 39 10.76 1.46 -6.98
CA LYS A 39 11.52 2.30 -7.92
C LYS A 39 10.81 2.46 -9.25
N LEU A 40 10.07 1.44 -9.67
CA LEU A 40 9.41 1.39 -10.97
C LEU A 40 7.93 1.72 -10.90
N LYS A 41 7.27 1.28 -9.83
CA LYS A 41 5.82 1.42 -9.70
C LYS A 41 5.43 2.79 -9.16
N ASP A 42 4.52 3.43 -9.90
CA ASP A 42 3.77 4.60 -9.45
C ASP A 42 2.36 4.14 -9.13
N GLU A 43 1.80 4.50 -7.96
CA GLU A 43 0.53 3.96 -7.53
C GLU A 43 -0.34 4.99 -6.81
N VAL A 44 -1.65 4.75 -6.87
CA VAL A 44 -2.63 5.52 -6.11
C VAL A 44 -3.48 4.53 -5.34
N PHE A 45 -3.66 4.78 -4.05
CA PHE A 45 -4.59 4.03 -3.21
C PHE A 45 -5.89 4.80 -3.06
N TYR A 46 -7.01 4.10 -3.17
CA TYR A 46 -8.34 4.65 -2.95
C TYR A 46 -9.02 3.84 -1.84
N ILE A 47 -9.49 4.50 -0.80
CA ILE A 47 -10.14 3.84 0.34
C ILE A 47 -11.61 3.60 0.02
N GLN A 48 -11.98 2.35 -0.14
CA GLN A 48 -13.36 1.94 -0.37
C GLN A 48 -14.16 1.92 0.93
N SER A 49 -13.55 1.43 2.02
CA SER A 49 -14.14 1.40 3.35
C SER A 49 -13.04 1.28 4.39
N GLY A 50 -13.29 1.77 5.60
CA GLY A 50 -12.34 1.70 6.70
C GLY A 50 -11.50 2.95 6.88
N LYS A 51 -10.34 2.79 7.52
CA LYS A 51 -9.48 3.90 7.91
C LYS A 51 -8.02 3.43 8.01
N ILE A 52 -7.14 4.16 7.38
CA ILE A 52 -5.69 3.84 7.32
C ILE A 52 -4.89 5.02 7.83
N LEU A 53 -3.89 4.74 8.68
CA LEU A 53 -2.81 5.67 8.95
C LEU A 53 -1.69 5.39 7.96
N VAL A 54 -1.37 6.39 7.13
CA VAL A 54 -0.25 6.29 6.19
C VAL A 54 0.95 7.01 6.78
N LYS A 55 2.06 6.31 6.89
CA LYS A 55 3.37 6.90 7.17
C LYS A 55 4.11 7.01 5.85
N TYR A 56 4.74 8.15 5.58
CA TYR A 56 5.43 8.36 4.31
C TYR A 56 6.61 9.32 4.46
N SER A 57 7.64 9.10 3.65
CA SER A 57 8.85 9.92 3.65
C SER A 57 9.67 9.67 2.39
N ASP A 58 10.50 10.63 2.02
CA ASP A 58 11.50 10.44 0.98
C ASP A 58 12.78 9.79 1.53
N GLU A 59 12.85 9.59 2.84
CA GLU A 59 14.00 9.04 3.56
C GLU A 59 13.69 7.67 4.14
N ASP A 60 14.74 6.88 4.42
CA ASP A 60 14.60 5.53 4.97
C ASP A 60 14.15 5.51 6.43
N ASN A 61 14.51 6.53 7.22
CA ASN A 61 14.21 6.55 8.64
C ASN A 61 12.74 6.81 8.91
N ILE A 62 12.02 5.79 9.38
CA ILE A 62 10.58 5.87 9.65
C ILE A 62 10.25 6.89 10.76
N GLU A 63 11.20 7.18 11.65
CA GLU A 63 10.97 8.18 12.72
C GLU A 63 10.81 9.60 12.17
N ASN A 64 11.34 9.86 10.97
CA ASN A 64 11.18 11.12 10.29
C ASN A 64 9.96 11.18 9.36
N ALA A 65 9.15 10.10 9.34
CA ALA A 65 8.00 10.01 8.46
C ALA A 65 6.89 10.99 8.86
N LYS A 66 6.24 11.53 7.84
CA LYS A 66 4.97 12.24 8.02
C LYS A 66 3.86 11.23 8.17
N GLU A 67 2.76 11.64 8.78
CA GLU A 67 1.60 10.79 8.99
C GLU A 67 0.33 11.46 8.48
N LEU A 68 -0.55 10.67 7.87
CA LEU A 68 -1.82 11.13 7.36
C LEU A 68 -2.86 10.03 7.58
N ILE A 69 -4.01 10.38 8.15
CA ILE A 69 -5.14 9.46 8.27
C ILE A 69 -6.04 9.65 7.06
N ILE A 70 -6.32 8.55 6.36
CA ILE A 70 -7.22 8.54 5.21
C ILE A 70 -8.36 7.56 5.48
N SER A 71 -9.55 7.90 4.98
CA SER A 71 -10.77 7.12 5.18
C SER A 71 -11.58 7.05 3.91
N LYS A 72 -12.76 6.42 3.98
CA LYS A 72 -13.64 6.19 2.82
C LYS A 72 -13.73 7.41 1.91
N GLY A 73 -13.43 7.19 0.62
CA GLY A 73 -13.47 8.22 -0.40
C GLY A 73 -12.16 9.00 -0.60
N ASP A 74 -11.19 8.80 0.29
CA ASP A 74 -9.88 9.45 0.16
C ASP A 74 -8.98 8.64 -0.76
N ARG A 75 -8.04 9.35 -1.39
CA ARG A 75 -6.97 8.74 -2.18
C ARG A 75 -5.60 9.21 -1.68
N PHE A 76 -4.58 8.40 -1.91
CA PHE A 76 -3.20 8.73 -1.58
C PHE A 76 -2.29 8.32 -2.72
N HIS A 77 -1.52 9.29 -3.25
CA HIS A 77 -0.58 9.04 -4.33
C HIS A 77 0.78 8.64 -3.76
N VAL A 78 1.26 7.46 -4.15
CA VAL A 78 2.59 6.95 -3.82
C VAL A 78 3.42 7.04 -5.08
N TYR A 79 4.20 8.10 -5.21
CA TYR A 79 5.09 8.27 -6.37
C TYR A 79 6.32 7.37 -6.25
N ARG A 80 7.03 7.20 -7.33
CA ARG A 80 8.24 6.35 -7.37
C ARG A 80 9.24 6.81 -6.33
N GLY A 81 9.71 5.87 -5.50
CA GLY A 81 10.69 6.13 -4.45
C GLY A 81 10.10 6.57 -3.12
N LEU A 82 8.83 6.96 -3.04
CA LEU A 82 8.22 7.35 -1.77
C LEU A 82 8.18 6.15 -0.82
N ARG A 83 8.86 6.27 0.33
CA ARG A 83 8.75 5.28 1.40
C ARG A 83 7.40 5.40 2.04
N HIS A 84 6.73 4.28 2.25
CA HIS A 84 5.39 4.30 2.81
C HIS A 84 5.09 3.04 3.59
N GLN A 85 4.20 3.17 4.55
CA GLN A 85 3.64 2.08 5.34
C GLN A 85 2.18 2.40 5.64
N MET A 86 1.32 1.41 5.51
CA MET A 86 -0.09 1.55 5.86
C MET A 86 -0.40 0.75 7.11
N ILE A 87 -1.09 1.36 8.06
CA ILE A 87 -1.53 0.76 9.31
C ILE A 87 -3.04 0.87 9.37
N ALA A 88 -3.72 -0.26 9.47
CA ALA A 88 -5.18 -0.27 9.52
C ALA A 88 -5.68 0.14 10.90
N LEU A 89 -6.40 1.26 10.98
CA LEU A 89 -7.07 1.70 12.20
C LEU A 89 -8.44 1.04 12.35
N GLU A 90 -9.00 0.54 11.24
CA GLU A 90 -10.23 -0.25 11.15
C GLU A 90 -10.00 -1.32 10.08
N ASP A 91 -10.87 -2.33 10.01
CA ASP A 91 -10.87 -3.23 8.86
C ASP A 91 -11.07 -2.40 7.61
N THR A 92 -10.18 -2.53 6.64
CA THR A 92 -10.13 -1.63 5.49
C THR A 92 -10.08 -2.38 4.18
N GLU A 93 -10.93 -1.94 3.25
CA GLU A 93 -10.82 -2.30 1.83
C GLU A 93 -10.29 -1.09 1.07
N LEU A 94 -9.25 -1.29 0.29
CA LEU A 94 -8.74 -0.24 -0.59
C LEU A 94 -8.37 -0.80 -1.95
N PHE A 95 -8.40 0.06 -2.95
CA PHE A 95 -7.94 -0.30 -4.29
C PHE A 95 -6.59 0.34 -4.55
N GLU A 96 -5.70 -0.45 -5.16
CA GLU A 96 -4.46 0.02 -5.73
C GLU A 96 -4.66 0.15 -7.24
N PHE A 97 -4.41 1.34 -7.77
CA PHE A 97 -4.32 1.61 -9.20
C PHE A 97 -2.88 2.00 -9.49
N SER A 98 -2.21 1.24 -10.32
CA SER A 98 -0.77 1.46 -10.49
C SER A 98 -0.28 1.11 -11.88
N THR A 99 0.98 1.44 -12.14
CA THR A 99 1.74 0.85 -13.23
C THR A 99 1.99 -0.62 -12.93
N GLN A 100 2.56 -1.36 -13.86
CA GLN A 100 2.81 -2.79 -13.70
C GLN A 100 3.52 -3.11 -12.38
N HIS A 101 3.04 -4.13 -11.69
CA HIS A 101 3.65 -4.62 -10.46
C HIS A 101 4.68 -5.71 -10.77
N PHE A 102 5.86 -5.58 -10.15
CA PHE A 102 6.91 -6.60 -10.12
C PHE A 102 7.27 -6.88 -8.66
N ASP A 103 7.25 -8.14 -8.23
CA ASP A 103 7.61 -8.51 -6.86
C ASP A 103 9.04 -8.07 -6.52
N SER A 104 9.94 -8.09 -7.51
CA SER A 104 11.32 -7.63 -7.35
C SER A 104 11.48 -6.13 -7.13
N ASP A 105 10.42 -5.35 -7.35
CA ASP A 105 10.40 -3.89 -7.20
C ASP A 105 9.93 -3.44 -5.82
N SER A 106 9.97 -4.31 -4.83
CA SER A 106 9.61 -3.97 -3.46
C SER A 106 10.86 -3.99 -2.58
N TYR A 107 11.24 -2.81 -2.11
CA TYR A 107 12.45 -2.62 -1.30
C TYR A 107 12.03 -2.39 0.14
N ARG A 108 12.07 -3.46 0.94
CA ARG A 108 11.63 -3.43 2.34
C ARG A 108 12.74 -2.92 3.24
N ILE A 109 12.43 -1.90 4.04
CA ILE A 109 13.33 -1.34 5.04
C ILE A 109 13.01 -1.96 6.39
N THR A 110 11.71 -2.06 6.73
CA THR A 110 11.24 -2.69 7.97
C THR A 110 10.07 -3.61 7.65
N LYS A 111 10.04 -4.77 8.27
CA LYS A 111 8.95 -5.73 8.09
C LYS A 111 7.61 -5.18 8.59
N GLY A 112 6.53 -5.63 7.93
CA GLY A 112 5.18 -5.52 8.43
C GLY A 112 4.71 -6.81 9.10
N ASP A 113 3.43 -6.96 9.20
CA ASP A 113 2.77 -8.17 9.73
C ASP A 113 2.70 -9.32 8.73
#